data_c14de1c9d79aa34a986997a55e526c38
#
_entry.id   c14de1c9d79aa34a986997a55e526c38
#
_cell.length_a   1.000
_cell.length_b   1.000
_cell.length_c   1.000
_cell.angle_alpha   90.00
_cell.angle_beta   90.00
_cell.angle_gamma   90.00
#
_symmetry.space_group_name_H-M   'P 1'
#
loop_
_entity.id
_entity.type
_entity.pdbx_description
1 polymer ?
#
loop_
_entity_poly.entity_id
_entity_poly.type
_entity_poly.pdbx_seq_one_letter_code
_entity_poly.pdbx_strand_id
1 'polypeptide(L)'
;MKKIFLFLAFIILSNLQAQERPKLVVGIVVDQMKMEYLYRFSDDFSPNGFKRLMGNGYTFQNMHFNYMPTYTGPGHASIYTGTTPATHGIVGNDWFNRSTEKNRYCTDDNAVSGLG
;
A
#
# COMPACT_ATOMS: atom_id res chain seq x y z
N MET A 1 -48.21 -5.63 -13.42
CA MET A 1 -46.80 -5.92 -13.67
C MET A 1 -45.91 -4.68 -13.55
N LYS A 2 -46.20 -3.56 -14.23
CA LYS A 2 -45.36 -2.33 -14.16
C LYS A 2 -45.22 -1.74 -12.72
N LYS A 3 -46.27 -1.76 -11.90
CA LYS A 3 -46.26 -1.28 -10.53
C LYS A 3 -45.38 -2.12 -9.58
N ILE A 4 -45.34 -3.45 -9.80
CA ILE A 4 -44.49 -4.37 -9.03
C ILE A 4 -43.04 -4.16 -9.41
N PHE A 5 -42.75 -3.94 -10.68
CA PHE A 5 -41.36 -3.67 -11.13
C PHE A 5 -40.83 -2.33 -10.56
N LEU A 6 -41.66 -1.30 -10.53
CA LEU A 6 -41.29 -0.01 -9.90
C LEU A 6 -41.04 -0.14 -8.39
N PHE A 7 -41.84 -0.94 -7.69
CA PHE A 7 -41.66 -1.19 -6.27
C PHE A 7 -40.39 -1.98 -5.96
N LEU A 8 -40.08 -3.02 -6.77
CA LEU A 8 -38.82 -3.75 -6.66
C LEU A 8 -37.60 -2.85 -6.94
N ALA A 9 -37.68 -2.02 -7.97
CA ALA A 9 -36.60 -1.08 -8.31
C ALA A 9 -36.36 -0.08 -7.17
N PHE A 10 -37.40 0.40 -6.49
CA PHE A 10 -37.30 1.31 -5.34
C PHE A 10 -36.65 0.63 -4.14
N ILE A 11 -36.94 -0.64 -3.87
CA ILE A 11 -36.32 -1.41 -2.78
C ILE A 11 -34.82 -1.65 -3.05
N ILE A 12 -34.43 -1.89 -4.31
CA ILE A 12 -33.03 -2.07 -4.68
C ILE A 12 -32.24 -0.76 -4.52
N LEU A 13 -32.84 0.37 -4.91
CA LEU A 13 -32.21 1.69 -4.80
C LEU A 13 -32.05 2.17 -3.35
N SER A 14 -32.97 1.79 -2.45
CA SER A 14 -32.89 2.19 -1.03
C SER A 14 -31.78 1.50 -0.25
N ASN A 15 -31.19 0.42 -0.77
CA ASN A 15 -30.04 -0.27 -0.15
C ASN A 15 -28.67 0.24 -0.61
N LEU A 16 -28.61 1.25 -1.49
CA LEU A 16 -27.37 1.91 -1.89
C LEU A 16 -26.98 2.93 -0.81
N GLN A 17 -26.63 2.45 0.38
CA GLN A 17 -25.96 3.29 1.36
C GLN A 17 -24.54 3.54 0.86
N ALA A 18 -24.25 4.77 0.48
CA ALA A 18 -22.89 5.19 0.21
C ALA A 18 -22.06 5.01 1.49
N GLN A 19 -21.05 4.16 1.43
CA GLN A 19 -20.15 3.98 2.56
C GLN A 19 -19.55 5.33 2.94
N GLU A 20 -19.66 5.71 4.21
CA GLU A 20 -19.06 6.94 4.69
C GLU A 20 -17.55 6.94 4.39
N ARG A 21 -17.05 8.05 3.88
CA ARG A 21 -15.61 8.18 3.62
C ARG A 21 -14.84 8.10 4.93
N PRO A 22 -13.76 7.31 4.99
CA PRO A 22 -12.95 7.24 6.19
C PRO A 22 -12.38 8.62 6.52
N LYS A 23 -12.44 9.02 7.78
CA LYS A 23 -11.90 10.30 8.27
C LYS A 23 -10.37 10.25 8.40
N LEU A 24 -9.80 9.07 8.52
CA LEU A 24 -8.36 8.83 8.62
C LEU A 24 -8.03 7.50 7.95
N VAL A 25 -6.98 7.50 7.16
CA VAL A 25 -6.37 6.29 6.59
C VAL A 25 -4.94 6.19 7.11
N VAL A 26 -4.61 5.06 7.74
CA VAL A 26 -3.26 4.79 8.25
C VAL A 26 -2.64 3.68 7.43
N GLY A 27 -1.55 3.99 6.73
CA GLY A 27 -0.72 3.01 6.02
C GLY A 27 0.43 2.55 6.91
N ILE A 28 0.59 1.24 7.09
CA ILE A 28 1.72 0.64 7.80
C ILE A 28 2.48 -0.23 6.81
N VAL A 29 3.75 0.11 6.57
CA VAL A 29 4.65 -0.67 5.73
C VAL A 29 5.73 -1.29 6.62
N VAL A 30 5.87 -2.60 6.55
CA VAL A 30 6.92 -3.33 7.27
C VAL A 30 7.94 -3.81 6.24
N ASP A 31 9.10 -3.16 6.22
CA ASP A 31 10.17 -3.47 5.27
C ASP A 31 10.68 -4.90 5.46
N GLN A 32 11.04 -5.56 4.35
CA GLN A 32 11.60 -6.92 4.31
C GLN A 32 10.73 -8.02 4.96
N MET A 33 9.47 -7.72 5.29
CA MET A 33 8.56 -8.68 5.88
C MET A 33 8.01 -9.62 4.81
N LYS A 34 8.28 -10.92 4.97
CA LYS A 34 7.70 -11.95 4.12
C LYS A 34 6.30 -12.34 4.58
N MET A 35 5.40 -12.59 3.63
CA MET A 35 4.03 -13.06 3.90
C MET A 35 4.02 -14.33 4.77
N GLU A 36 4.98 -15.24 4.57
CA GLU A 36 5.09 -16.45 5.36
C GLU A 36 5.24 -16.21 6.87
N TYR A 37 5.78 -15.07 7.29
CA TYR A 37 5.96 -14.74 8.71
C TYR A 37 4.62 -14.60 9.45
N LEU A 38 3.57 -14.18 8.76
CA LEU A 38 2.22 -14.07 9.31
C LEU A 38 1.68 -15.43 9.73
N TYR A 39 2.06 -16.49 9.04
CA TYR A 39 1.66 -17.86 9.36
C TYR A 39 2.65 -18.55 10.30
N ARG A 40 3.94 -18.37 10.05
CA ARG A 40 5.02 -19.03 10.81
C ARG A 40 5.03 -18.60 12.28
N PHE A 41 4.75 -17.34 12.55
CA PHE A 41 4.76 -16.76 13.90
C PHE A 41 3.35 -16.47 14.43
N SER A 42 2.33 -17.07 13.83
CA SER A 42 0.93 -16.83 14.18
C SER A 42 0.63 -17.04 15.66
N ASP A 43 1.25 -18.03 16.29
CA ASP A 43 1.01 -18.40 17.69
C ASP A 43 1.58 -17.34 18.65
N ASP A 44 2.63 -16.64 18.24
CA ASP A 44 3.29 -15.60 19.02
C ASP A 44 2.58 -14.22 18.91
N PHE A 45 1.68 -14.07 17.96
CA PHE A 45 0.98 -12.79 17.76
C PHE A 45 -0.09 -12.54 18.82
N SER A 46 -0.12 -11.32 19.35
CA SER A 46 -1.21 -10.89 20.21
C SER A 46 -2.55 -10.82 19.45
N PRO A 47 -3.70 -10.94 20.14
CA PRO A 47 -5.01 -10.86 19.50
C PRO A 47 -5.27 -9.49 18.83
N ASN A 48 -4.66 -8.43 19.31
CA ASN A 48 -4.92 -7.04 18.88
C ASN A 48 -3.98 -6.52 17.76
N GLY A 49 -3.01 -7.32 17.31
CA GLY A 49 -2.07 -6.98 16.25
C GLY A 49 -2.48 -7.57 14.89
N PHE A 50 -1.58 -8.32 14.30
CA PHE A 50 -1.80 -8.99 13.01
C PHE A 50 -3.04 -9.90 12.99
N LYS A 51 -3.32 -10.64 14.08
CA LYS A 51 -4.53 -11.49 14.16
C LYS A 51 -5.81 -10.69 13.95
N ARG A 52 -5.92 -9.51 14.58
CA ARG A 52 -7.09 -8.64 14.40
C ARG A 52 -7.19 -8.10 12.99
N LEU A 53 -6.07 -7.65 12.40
CA LEU A 53 -6.05 -7.11 11.03
C LEU A 53 -6.43 -8.17 10.01
N MET A 54 -5.90 -9.39 10.13
CA MET A 54 -6.24 -10.50 9.24
C MET A 54 -7.67 -11.02 9.44
N GLY A 55 -8.16 -11.05 10.68
CA GLY A 55 -9.49 -11.58 10.99
C GLY A 55 -10.65 -10.61 10.66
N ASN A 56 -10.43 -9.30 10.81
CA ASN A 56 -11.46 -8.27 10.58
C ASN A 56 -11.28 -7.52 9.26
N GLY A 57 -10.16 -7.72 8.57
CA GLY A 57 -9.83 -7.07 7.32
C GLY A 57 -9.80 -8.04 6.14
N TYR A 58 -9.22 -7.55 5.04
CA TYR A 58 -9.01 -8.37 3.84
C TYR A 58 -7.52 -8.60 3.62
N THR A 59 -7.12 -9.84 3.34
CA THR A 59 -5.73 -10.24 3.10
C THR A 59 -5.55 -10.61 1.63
N PHE A 60 -4.73 -9.85 0.91
CA PHE A 60 -4.32 -10.18 -0.44
C PHE A 60 -3.17 -11.20 -0.39
N GLN A 61 -3.45 -12.45 -0.75
CA GLN A 61 -2.47 -13.54 -0.65
C GLN A 61 -1.50 -13.62 -1.84
N ASN A 62 -1.83 -12.97 -2.95
CA ASN A 62 -1.06 -13.05 -4.20
C ASN A 62 -0.90 -11.66 -4.84
N MET A 63 -0.39 -10.71 -4.06
CA MET A 63 -0.08 -9.38 -4.55
C MET A 63 1.42 -9.28 -4.87
N HIS A 64 1.75 -8.86 -6.09
CA HIS A 64 3.12 -8.70 -6.55
C HIS A 64 3.34 -7.33 -7.16
N PHE A 65 4.56 -6.82 -7.06
CA PHE A 65 4.98 -5.69 -7.87
C PHE A 65 5.14 -6.14 -9.35
N ASN A 66 4.77 -5.29 -10.26
CA ASN A 66 4.86 -5.54 -11.71
C ASN A 66 6.17 -5.00 -12.32
N TYR A 67 7.20 -4.80 -11.51
CA TYR A 67 8.51 -4.30 -11.91
C TYR A 67 9.63 -4.93 -11.09
N MET A 68 10.86 -4.79 -11.57
CA MET A 68 12.10 -5.18 -10.88
C MET A 68 13.17 -4.09 -11.09
N PRO A 69 14.10 -3.95 -10.12
CA PRO A 69 14.18 -4.61 -8.82
C PRO A 69 13.25 -3.98 -7.77
N THR A 70 12.80 -4.78 -6.82
CA THR A 70 11.93 -4.36 -5.71
C THR A 70 12.75 -4.04 -4.46
N TYR A 71 13.72 -3.15 -4.59
CA TYR A 71 14.48 -2.64 -3.44
C TYR A 71 13.63 -1.76 -2.54
N THR A 72 14.14 -1.45 -1.34
CA THR A 72 13.44 -0.65 -0.34
C THR A 72 12.96 0.71 -0.88
N GLY A 73 13.83 1.47 -1.52
CA GLY A 73 13.49 2.78 -2.09
C GLY A 73 12.36 2.74 -3.11
N PRO A 74 12.50 1.98 -4.23
CA PRO A 74 11.42 1.82 -5.22
C PRO A 74 10.14 1.23 -4.63
N GLY A 75 10.26 0.25 -3.72
CA GLY A 75 9.11 -0.41 -3.10
C GLY A 75 8.26 0.55 -2.28
N HIS A 76 8.88 1.30 -1.38
CA HIS A 76 8.17 2.31 -0.58
C HIS A 76 7.61 3.43 -1.45
N ALA A 77 8.39 3.94 -2.41
CA ALA A 77 7.91 4.97 -3.33
C ALA A 77 6.68 4.50 -4.12
N SER A 78 6.67 3.26 -4.60
CA SER A 78 5.54 2.70 -5.33
C SER A 78 4.27 2.56 -4.47
N ILE A 79 4.40 2.11 -3.22
CA ILE A 79 3.29 1.97 -2.29
C ILE A 79 2.65 3.33 -2.00
N TYR A 80 3.48 4.34 -1.67
CA TYR A 80 2.98 5.65 -1.26
C TYR A 80 2.51 6.55 -2.41
N THR A 81 3.04 6.34 -3.63
CA THR A 81 2.63 7.12 -4.81
C THR A 81 1.56 6.43 -5.65
N GLY A 82 1.36 5.11 -5.45
CA GLY A 82 0.46 4.31 -6.28
C GLY A 82 0.95 4.11 -7.72
N THR A 83 2.25 4.36 -7.99
CA THR A 83 2.84 4.25 -9.34
C THR A 83 4.07 3.34 -9.36
N THR A 84 4.75 3.25 -10.47
CA THR A 84 5.95 2.43 -10.66
C THR A 84 7.21 3.29 -10.81
N PRO A 85 8.42 2.72 -10.68
CA PRO A 85 9.69 3.42 -10.87
C PRO A 85 9.80 4.22 -12.18
N ALA A 86 9.16 3.76 -13.24
CA ALA A 86 9.11 4.49 -14.52
C ALA A 86 8.40 5.86 -14.40
N THR A 87 7.50 6.01 -13.43
CA THR A 87 6.72 7.24 -13.22
C THR A 87 7.29 8.09 -12.09
N HIS A 88 7.55 7.50 -10.91
CA HIS A 88 8.05 8.27 -9.76
C HIS A 88 9.58 8.49 -9.78
N GLY A 89 10.33 7.81 -10.65
CA GLY A 89 11.76 8.05 -10.88
C GLY A 89 12.71 7.43 -9.84
N ILE A 90 12.22 6.79 -8.80
CA ILE A 90 13.05 6.09 -7.80
C ILE A 90 13.30 4.67 -8.30
N VAL A 91 14.45 4.46 -8.92
CA VAL A 91 14.77 3.20 -9.62
C VAL A 91 15.59 2.20 -8.80
N GLY A 92 16.16 2.65 -7.67
CA GLY A 92 16.98 1.85 -6.76
C GLY A 92 17.09 2.55 -5.41
N ASN A 93 17.82 1.94 -4.47
CA ASN A 93 18.20 2.64 -3.23
C ASN A 93 19.25 3.71 -3.53
N ASP A 94 20.08 3.45 -4.52
CA ASP A 94 21.06 4.38 -5.09
C ASP A 94 21.14 4.20 -6.60
N TRP A 95 21.55 5.23 -7.30
CA TRP A 95 21.81 5.20 -8.75
C TRP A 95 22.79 6.31 -9.17
N PHE A 96 23.46 6.08 -10.31
CA PHE A 96 24.31 7.08 -10.93
C PHE A 96 23.47 8.13 -11.67
N ASN A 97 23.57 9.38 -11.24
CA ASN A 97 22.92 10.49 -11.93
C ASN A 97 23.83 11.03 -13.03
N ARG A 98 23.46 10.83 -14.28
CA ARG A 98 24.25 11.23 -15.45
C ARG A 98 24.40 12.75 -15.59
N SER A 99 23.43 13.53 -15.11
CA SER A 99 23.47 15.00 -15.23
C SER A 99 24.46 15.63 -14.26
N THR A 100 24.67 15.01 -13.10
CA THR A 100 25.57 15.51 -12.05
C THR A 100 26.88 14.70 -11.98
N GLU A 101 26.96 13.60 -12.73
CA GLU A 101 28.08 12.62 -12.72
C GLU A 101 28.40 12.08 -11.32
N LYS A 102 27.39 11.93 -10.48
CA LYS A 102 27.51 11.47 -9.08
C LYS A 102 26.51 10.35 -8.78
N ASN A 103 26.89 9.50 -7.85
CA ASN A 103 25.92 8.61 -7.22
C ASN A 103 24.98 9.42 -6.34
N ARG A 104 23.70 9.05 -6.39
CA ARG A 104 22.65 9.65 -5.58
C ARG A 104 21.94 8.53 -4.82
N TYR A 105 21.76 8.72 -3.51
CA TYR A 105 20.92 7.87 -2.68
C TYR A 105 19.46 8.33 -2.77
N CYS A 106 18.51 7.42 -2.64
CA CYS A 106 17.09 7.70 -2.89
C CYS A 106 16.47 8.75 -1.95
N THR A 107 17.08 9.00 -0.80
CA THR A 107 16.65 10.01 0.19
C THR A 107 17.60 11.21 0.27
N ASP A 108 18.61 11.30 -0.63
CA ASP A 108 19.50 12.45 -0.65
C ASP A 108 18.75 13.73 -1.06
N ASP A 109 18.76 14.72 -0.18
CA ASP A 109 18.26 16.05 -0.44
C ASP A 109 19.23 17.08 0.16
N ASN A 110 19.95 17.80 -0.71
CA ASN A 110 20.90 18.84 -0.31
C ASN A 110 20.23 20.09 0.29
N ALA A 111 18.91 20.22 0.18
CA ALA A 111 18.14 21.33 0.73
C ALA A 111 17.75 21.09 2.20
N VAL A 112 17.99 19.87 2.73
CA VAL A 112 17.61 19.49 4.09
C VAL A 112 18.85 19.06 4.86
N SER A 113 18.98 19.57 6.08
CA SER A 113 20.00 19.11 7.05
C SER A 113 19.35 18.25 8.12
N GLY A 114 19.99 17.11 8.45
CA GLY A 114 19.56 16.28 9.56
C GLY A 114 19.63 17.03 10.88
N LEU A 115 18.58 16.91 11.68
CA LEU A 115 18.57 17.38 13.07
C LEU A 115 18.97 16.19 13.95
N GLY A 116 20.19 16.21 14.52
CA GLY A 116 20.68 15.16 15.40
C GLY A 116 22.11 15.39 15.83
#